data_05bc973f9f7d949daae2466da3a99df6
#
_entry.id   05bc973f9f7d949daae2466da3a99df6
#
_cell.length_a   1.000
_cell.length_b   1.000
_cell.length_c   1.000
_cell.angle_alpha   90.00
_cell.angle_beta   90.00
_cell.angle_gamma   90.00
#
_symmetry.space_group_name_H-M   'P 1'
#
loop_
_entity.id
_entity.type
_entity.pdbx_description
1 polymer ?
#
loop_
_entity_poly.entity_id
_entity_poly.type
_entity_poly.pdbx_seq_one_letter_code
_entity_poly.pdbx_strand_id
1 'polypeptide(L)'
;LGIDVDIINKDEALEVFKKGVNQVNEKSDKNIVSDFYAIMGDLYHIKKMNVEAYAAYDSALVYKEDNIGALNNYAYYLSVEREHLDKAEEMSYRTVKAEPTNGTYLDTYAWILFEKGKYAEARIYIDQAMQNEGDKSSVVVEHCGDIYYMSGEKEKALEYWRQAEKLANEPPQEGSEPRDEKELKLLKKKIAQKKYFAE
;
A
#
# COMPACT_ATOMS: atom_id res chain seq x y z
N LEU A 1 8.51 28.49 -12.39
CA LEU A 1 7.30 28.54 -11.60
C LEU A 1 6.80 27.11 -11.50
N GLY A 2 7.37 26.34 -10.51
CA GLY A 2 6.82 25.04 -10.12
C GLY A 2 5.53 25.32 -9.37
N ILE A 3 4.41 25.20 -10.05
CA ILE A 3 3.12 25.05 -9.40
C ILE A 3 3.19 23.68 -8.77
N ASP A 4 3.00 23.63 -7.44
CA ASP A 4 2.83 22.39 -6.68
C ASP A 4 1.53 21.73 -7.17
N VAL A 5 1.65 20.95 -8.24
CA VAL A 5 0.53 20.35 -8.98
C VAL A 5 -0.22 19.35 -8.11
N ASP A 6 0.43 18.86 -7.03
CA ASP A 6 -0.07 17.74 -6.24
C ASP A 6 -1.17 18.09 -5.24
N ILE A 7 -1.28 19.32 -4.77
CA ILE A 7 -2.32 19.65 -3.78
C ILE A 7 -3.59 20.21 -4.42
N ILE A 8 -3.47 21.03 -5.45
CA ILE A 8 -4.62 21.63 -6.16
C ILE A 8 -5.39 20.56 -6.94
N ASN A 9 -4.73 19.49 -7.33
CA ASN A 9 -5.26 18.52 -8.27
C ASN A 9 -6.13 17.42 -7.63
N LYS A 10 -5.94 17.09 -6.33
CA LYS A 10 -6.65 15.96 -5.68
C LYS A 10 -8.14 16.25 -5.46
N ASP A 11 -8.49 17.47 -5.08
CA ASP A 11 -9.88 17.88 -4.90
C ASP A 11 -10.60 18.04 -6.24
N GLU A 12 -9.94 18.64 -7.22
CA GLU A 12 -10.49 18.76 -8.58
C GLU A 12 -10.65 17.38 -9.23
N ALA A 13 -9.66 16.50 -9.08
CA ALA A 13 -9.74 15.13 -9.57
C ALA A 13 -10.91 14.38 -8.94
N LEU A 14 -11.09 14.46 -7.62
CA LEU A 14 -12.20 13.82 -6.94
C LEU A 14 -13.55 14.32 -7.46
N GLU A 15 -13.70 15.62 -7.68
CA GLU A 15 -14.94 16.20 -8.25
C GLU A 15 -15.19 15.73 -9.70
N VAL A 16 -14.15 15.56 -10.50
CA VAL A 16 -14.26 15.00 -11.85
C VAL A 16 -14.76 13.55 -11.80
N PHE A 17 -14.16 12.71 -10.94
CA PHE A 17 -14.59 11.31 -10.79
C PHE A 17 -16.01 11.21 -10.22
N LYS A 18 -16.39 12.04 -9.25
CA LYS A 18 -17.77 12.12 -8.76
C LYS A 18 -18.77 12.47 -9.87
N LYS A 19 -18.44 13.43 -10.73
CA LYS A 19 -19.27 13.76 -11.90
C LYS A 19 -19.34 12.59 -12.87
N GLY A 20 -18.24 11.89 -13.09
CA GLY A 20 -18.18 10.71 -13.95
C GLY A 20 -19.10 9.60 -13.46
N VAL A 21 -19.01 9.22 -12.19
CA VAL A 21 -19.85 8.14 -11.63
C VAL A 21 -21.34 8.51 -11.56
N ASN A 22 -21.67 9.79 -11.44
CA ASN A 22 -23.06 10.26 -11.49
C ASN A 22 -23.69 10.14 -12.89
N GLN A 23 -22.89 9.92 -13.93
CA GLN A 23 -23.37 9.72 -15.31
C GLN A 23 -23.42 8.24 -15.71
N VAL A 24 -23.04 7.33 -14.80
CA VAL A 24 -23.04 5.90 -15.03
C VAL A 24 -24.47 5.40 -15.32
N ASN A 25 -24.59 4.57 -16.35
CA ASN A 25 -25.83 3.95 -16.77
C ASN A 25 -25.58 2.52 -17.27
N GLU A 26 -26.63 1.83 -17.71
CA GLU A 26 -26.54 0.42 -18.15
C GLU A 26 -25.59 0.17 -19.34
N LYS A 27 -25.24 1.22 -20.10
CA LYS A 27 -24.31 1.14 -21.25
C LYS A 27 -22.86 1.46 -20.87
N SER A 28 -22.61 1.87 -19.63
CA SER A 28 -21.28 2.21 -19.15
C SER A 28 -20.40 0.96 -19.06
N ASP A 29 -19.14 1.09 -19.47
CA ASP A 29 -18.15 0.00 -19.31
C ASP A 29 -17.86 -0.20 -17.82
N LYS A 30 -18.16 -1.41 -17.34
CA LYS A 30 -18.02 -1.77 -15.92
C LYS A 30 -16.57 -1.71 -15.44
N ASN A 31 -15.59 -1.99 -16.29
CA ASN A 31 -14.18 -1.89 -15.93
C ASN A 31 -13.81 -0.42 -15.66
N ILE A 32 -14.19 0.48 -16.56
CA ILE A 32 -13.94 1.92 -16.41
C ILE A 32 -14.62 2.45 -15.16
N VAL A 33 -15.87 2.05 -14.91
CA VAL A 33 -16.60 2.48 -13.70
C VAL A 33 -15.92 1.97 -12.43
N SER A 34 -15.46 0.71 -12.42
CA SER A 34 -14.69 0.14 -11.33
C SER A 34 -13.42 0.92 -11.06
N ASP A 35 -12.67 1.26 -12.12
CA ASP A 35 -11.43 2.03 -11.99
C ASP A 35 -11.70 3.45 -11.46
N PHE A 36 -12.79 4.11 -11.87
CA PHE A 36 -13.18 5.41 -11.32
C PHE A 36 -13.42 5.33 -9.81
N TYR A 37 -14.17 4.33 -9.36
CA TYR A 37 -14.41 4.14 -7.93
C TYR A 37 -13.12 3.78 -7.16
N ALA A 38 -12.23 2.98 -7.75
CA ALA A 38 -10.95 2.66 -7.13
C ALA A 38 -10.09 3.92 -6.94
N ILE A 39 -9.98 4.77 -7.97
CA ILE A 39 -9.26 6.06 -7.88
C ILE A 39 -9.90 6.99 -6.84
N MET A 40 -11.24 7.03 -6.78
CA MET A 40 -11.92 7.79 -5.71
C MET A 40 -11.57 7.25 -4.33
N GLY A 41 -11.45 5.93 -4.18
CA GLY A 41 -11.00 5.28 -2.94
C GLY A 41 -9.62 5.77 -2.53
N ASP A 42 -8.65 5.77 -3.44
CA ASP A 42 -7.29 6.29 -3.21
C ASP A 42 -7.32 7.77 -2.79
N LEU A 43 -8.06 8.60 -3.53
CA LEU A 43 -8.18 10.04 -3.25
C LEU A 43 -8.80 10.31 -1.87
N TYR A 44 -9.85 9.58 -1.50
CA TYR A 44 -10.46 9.69 -0.18
C TYR A 44 -9.51 9.26 0.93
N HIS A 45 -8.77 8.17 0.73
CA HIS A 45 -7.79 7.71 1.71
C HIS A 45 -6.68 8.74 1.94
N ILE A 46 -6.12 9.33 0.87
CA ILE A 46 -5.12 10.41 0.95
C ILE A 46 -5.67 11.60 1.76
N LYS A 47 -6.97 11.88 1.66
CA LYS A 47 -7.66 12.92 2.42
C LYS A 47 -8.03 12.49 3.85
N LYS A 48 -7.67 11.27 4.27
CA LYS A 48 -8.03 10.66 5.57
C LYS A 48 -9.54 10.52 5.80
N MET A 49 -10.27 10.33 4.72
CA MET A 49 -11.70 10.08 4.70
C MET A 49 -11.94 8.58 4.52
N ASN A 50 -11.58 7.78 5.53
CA ASN A 50 -11.53 6.33 5.43
C ASN A 50 -12.89 5.68 5.14
N VAL A 51 -13.97 6.23 5.70
CA VAL A 51 -15.33 5.71 5.46
C VAL A 51 -15.72 5.83 3.99
N GLU A 52 -15.48 6.99 3.40
CA GLU A 52 -15.76 7.25 1.98
C GLU A 52 -14.80 6.45 1.07
N ALA A 53 -13.55 6.28 1.48
CA ALA A 53 -12.58 5.45 0.77
C ALA A 53 -13.06 4.00 0.66
N TYR A 54 -13.47 3.41 1.78
CA TYR A 54 -13.94 2.02 1.81
C TYR A 54 -15.24 1.84 1.02
N ALA A 55 -16.18 2.78 1.12
CA ALA A 55 -17.40 2.77 0.31
C ALA A 55 -17.12 2.85 -1.20
N ALA A 56 -16.11 3.62 -1.60
CA ALA A 56 -15.69 3.71 -2.99
C ALA A 56 -15.06 2.40 -3.47
N TYR A 57 -14.17 1.77 -2.69
CA TYR A 57 -13.62 0.46 -3.04
C TYR A 57 -14.68 -0.64 -3.09
N ASP A 58 -15.61 -0.67 -2.14
CA ASP A 58 -16.73 -1.62 -2.21
C ASP A 58 -17.53 -1.42 -3.50
N SER A 59 -17.77 -0.16 -3.91
CA SER A 59 -18.43 0.14 -5.20
C SER A 59 -17.59 -0.33 -6.39
N ALA A 60 -16.27 -0.12 -6.37
CA ALA A 60 -15.38 -0.61 -7.43
C ALA A 60 -15.51 -2.13 -7.61
N LEU A 61 -15.52 -2.87 -6.51
CA LEU A 61 -15.62 -4.34 -6.52
C LEU A 61 -17.02 -4.85 -6.89
N VAL A 62 -18.08 -4.04 -6.73
CA VAL A 62 -19.42 -4.36 -7.27
C VAL A 62 -19.41 -4.34 -8.80
N TYR A 63 -18.73 -3.37 -9.42
CA TYR A 63 -18.63 -3.29 -10.87
C TYR A 63 -17.67 -4.31 -11.47
N LYS A 64 -16.54 -4.58 -10.78
CA LYS A 64 -15.53 -5.55 -11.18
C LYS A 64 -14.92 -6.21 -9.94
N GLU A 65 -15.44 -7.39 -9.61
CA GLU A 65 -15.02 -8.16 -8.42
C GLU A 65 -13.52 -8.50 -8.40
N ASP A 66 -12.93 -8.67 -9.58
CA ASP A 66 -11.51 -8.99 -9.79
C ASP A 66 -10.66 -7.76 -10.20
N ASN A 67 -11.05 -6.55 -9.83
CA ASN A 67 -10.19 -5.39 -9.97
C ASN A 67 -8.99 -5.50 -9.02
N ILE A 68 -7.89 -6.04 -9.55
CA ILE A 68 -6.70 -6.41 -8.77
C ILE A 68 -6.08 -5.19 -8.07
N GLY A 69 -6.04 -4.04 -8.75
CA GLY A 69 -5.56 -2.79 -8.15
C GLY A 69 -6.43 -2.33 -6.98
N ALA A 70 -7.74 -2.33 -7.14
CA ALA A 70 -8.68 -1.99 -6.08
C ALA A 70 -8.57 -2.96 -4.89
N LEU A 71 -8.48 -4.27 -5.15
CA LEU A 71 -8.29 -5.29 -4.11
C LEU A 71 -7.01 -5.04 -3.31
N ASN A 72 -5.88 -4.76 -3.99
CA ASN A 72 -4.61 -4.51 -3.33
C ASN A 72 -4.65 -3.25 -2.46
N ASN A 73 -5.09 -2.13 -3.03
CA ASN A 73 -5.07 -0.86 -2.32
C ASN A 73 -6.03 -0.86 -1.13
N TYR A 74 -7.22 -1.42 -1.31
CA TYR A 74 -8.17 -1.58 -0.21
C TYR A 74 -7.61 -2.45 0.92
N ALA A 75 -7.04 -3.60 0.58
CA ALA A 75 -6.42 -4.50 1.56
C ALA A 75 -5.27 -3.81 2.31
N TYR A 76 -4.42 -3.09 1.59
CA TYR A 76 -3.32 -2.34 2.18
C TYR A 76 -3.82 -1.29 3.19
N TYR A 77 -4.78 -0.46 2.80
CA TYR A 77 -5.30 0.59 3.69
C TYR A 77 -6.01 0.02 4.92
N LEU A 78 -6.75 -1.07 4.79
CA LEU A 78 -7.30 -1.77 5.94
C LEU A 78 -6.20 -2.27 6.91
N SER A 79 -5.08 -2.73 6.37
CA SER A 79 -3.96 -3.20 7.19
C SER A 79 -3.24 -2.07 7.92
N VAL A 80 -3.07 -0.92 7.27
CA VAL A 80 -2.46 0.28 7.89
C VAL A 80 -3.31 0.78 9.06
N GLU A 81 -4.64 0.80 8.89
CA GLU A 81 -5.57 1.19 9.96
C GLU A 81 -5.83 0.05 10.97
N ARG A 82 -5.27 -1.14 10.74
CA ARG A 82 -5.50 -2.36 11.55
C ARG A 82 -6.97 -2.74 11.67
N GLU A 83 -7.74 -2.44 10.64
CA GLU A 83 -9.16 -2.73 10.56
C GLU A 83 -9.43 -3.91 9.62
N HIS A 84 -10.42 -4.75 9.95
CA HIS A 84 -10.90 -5.82 9.07
C HIS A 84 -9.79 -6.68 8.44
N LEU A 85 -8.76 -7.05 9.22
CA LEU A 85 -7.57 -7.75 8.74
C LEU A 85 -7.88 -9.09 8.05
N ASP A 86 -8.98 -9.78 8.41
CA ASP A 86 -9.39 -11.00 7.72
C ASP A 86 -9.89 -10.71 6.30
N LYS A 87 -10.67 -9.64 6.10
CA LYS A 87 -11.08 -9.16 4.77
C LYS A 87 -9.86 -8.72 3.95
N ALA A 88 -8.93 -8.01 4.58
CA ALA A 88 -7.69 -7.57 3.93
C ALA A 88 -6.85 -8.77 3.47
N GLU A 89 -6.68 -9.80 4.31
CA GLU A 89 -5.94 -11.02 3.96
C GLU A 89 -6.58 -11.74 2.76
N GLU A 90 -7.90 -11.90 2.75
CA GLU A 90 -8.63 -12.54 1.65
C GLU A 90 -8.43 -11.79 0.33
N MET A 91 -8.62 -10.46 0.33
CA MET A 91 -8.45 -9.63 -0.86
C MET A 91 -7.01 -9.67 -1.37
N SER A 92 -6.03 -9.49 -0.49
CA SER A 92 -4.62 -9.49 -0.86
C SER A 92 -4.14 -10.88 -1.31
N TYR A 93 -4.66 -11.97 -0.74
CA TYR A 93 -4.38 -13.31 -1.24
C TYR A 93 -4.83 -13.48 -2.71
N ARG A 94 -5.98 -12.91 -3.08
CA ARG A 94 -6.46 -12.92 -4.47
C ARG A 94 -5.50 -12.19 -5.41
N THR A 95 -4.89 -11.07 -4.97
CA THR A 95 -3.92 -10.32 -5.78
C THR A 95 -2.64 -11.11 -6.01
N VAL A 96 -2.08 -11.72 -4.96
CA VAL A 96 -0.89 -12.58 -5.05
C VAL A 96 -1.15 -13.81 -5.92
N LYS A 97 -2.36 -14.38 -5.86
CA LYS A 97 -2.73 -15.52 -6.70
C LYS A 97 -2.86 -15.14 -8.18
N ALA A 98 -3.33 -13.92 -8.48
CA ALA A 98 -3.44 -13.42 -9.84
C ALA A 98 -2.07 -13.04 -10.43
N GLU A 99 -1.21 -12.42 -9.65
CA GLU A 99 0.11 -11.94 -10.06
C GLU A 99 1.20 -12.36 -9.05
N PRO A 100 1.63 -13.63 -9.04
CA PRO A 100 2.47 -14.20 -7.99
C PRO A 100 3.92 -13.67 -7.97
N THR A 101 4.33 -12.90 -8.96
CA THR A 101 5.64 -12.25 -9.05
C THR A 101 5.57 -10.73 -8.96
N ASN A 102 4.42 -10.18 -8.62
CA ASN A 102 4.29 -8.74 -8.39
C ASN A 102 4.77 -8.38 -6.98
N GLY A 103 5.94 -7.73 -6.90
CA GLY A 103 6.59 -7.37 -5.63
C GLY A 103 5.71 -6.52 -4.72
N THR A 104 4.91 -5.60 -5.28
CA THR A 104 3.97 -4.76 -4.52
C THR A 104 2.85 -5.59 -3.87
N TYR A 105 2.27 -6.54 -4.59
CA TYR A 105 1.21 -7.40 -4.05
C TYR A 105 1.75 -8.38 -3.02
N LEU A 106 2.95 -8.91 -3.24
CA LEU A 106 3.64 -9.75 -2.27
C LEU A 106 3.95 -9.00 -0.98
N ASP A 107 4.40 -7.75 -1.06
CA ASP A 107 4.64 -6.88 0.09
C ASP A 107 3.35 -6.60 0.87
N THR A 108 2.28 -6.18 0.18
CA THR A 108 0.98 -5.93 0.82
C THR A 108 0.49 -7.17 1.58
N TYR A 109 0.60 -8.35 0.98
CA TYR A 109 0.19 -9.58 1.64
C TYR A 109 1.07 -9.92 2.84
N ALA A 110 2.39 -9.75 2.71
CA ALA A 110 3.34 -9.94 3.82
C ALA A 110 3.04 -8.98 4.97
N TRP A 111 2.73 -7.71 4.68
CA TRP A 111 2.40 -6.72 5.68
C TRP A 111 1.11 -7.05 6.44
N ILE A 112 0.05 -7.48 5.73
CA ILE A 112 -1.19 -7.94 6.36
C ILE A 112 -0.95 -9.13 7.30
N LEU A 113 -0.15 -10.11 6.86
CA LEU A 113 0.24 -11.24 7.71
C LEU A 113 1.03 -10.79 8.93
N PHE A 114 1.91 -9.80 8.77
CA PHE A 114 2.65 -9.17 9.87
C PHE A 114 1.72 -8.53 10.90
N GLU A 115 0.75 -7.72 10.45
CA GLU A 115 -0.23 -7.08 11.34
C GLU A 115 -1.13 -8.11 12.05
N LYS A 116 -1.33 -9.28 11.47
CA LYS A 116 -2.01 -10.44 12.10
C LYS A 116 -1.10 -11.24 13.04
N GLY A 117 0.17 -10.85 13.21
CA GLY A 117 1.15 -11.58 14.03
C GLY A 117 1.65 -12.90 13.43
N LYS A 118 1.37 -13.16 12.15
CA LYS A 118 1.81 -14.36 11.41
C LYS A 118 3.21 -14.14 10.82
N TYR A 119 4.19 -13.85 11.66
CA TYR A 119 5.54 -13.40 11.23
C TYR A 119 6.28 -14.41 10.36
N ALA A 120 6.13 -15.70 10.64
CA ALA A 120 6.79 -16.75 9.84
C ALA A 120 6.23 -16.82 8.41
N GLU A 121 4.91 -16.65 8.25
CA GLU A 121 4.28 -16.59 6.93
C GLU A 121 4.60 -15.28 6.22
N ALA A 122 4.54 -14.15 6.93
CA ALA A 122 4.91 -12.83 6.42
C ALA A 122 6.31 -12.84 5.80
N ARG A 123 7.25 -13.52 6.46
CA ARG A 123 8.63 -13.65 5.98
C ARG A 123 8.74 -14.34 4.63
N ILE A 124 7.95 -15.38 4.38
CA ILE A 124 7.98 -16.09 3.09
C ILE A 124 7.61 -15.13 1.94
N TYR A 125 6.59 -14.30 2.14
CA TYR A 125 6.10 -13.40 1.11
C TYR A 125 6.96 -12.14 0.95
N ILE A 126 7.51 -11.60 2.05
CA ILE A 126 8.42 -10.45 1.94
C ILE A 126 9.75 -10.84 1.27
N ASP A 127 10.26 -12.04 1.52
CA ASP A 127 11.46 -12.54 0.83
C ASP A 127 11.21 -12.69 -0.68
N GLN A 128 10.00 -13.11 -1.08
CA GLN A 128 9.59 -13.13 -2.49
C GLN A 128 9.44 -11.71 -3.06
N ALA A 129 8.85 -10.77 -2.30
CA ALA A 129 8.76 -9.37 -2.73
C ALA A 129 10.13 -8.78 -3.01
N MET A 130 11.10 -9.00 -2.12
CA MET A 130 12.48 -8.57 -2.28
C MET A 130 13.15 -9.13 -3.55
N GLN A 131 12.85 -10.38 -3.93
CA GLN A 131 13.35 -11.00 -5.16
C GLN A 131 12.65 -10.48 -6.43
N ASN A 132 11.51 -9.84 -6.30
CA ASN A 132 10.69 -9.31 -7.38
C ASN A 132 10.64 -7.77 -7.34
N GLU A 133 11.82 -7.15 -7.34
CA GLU A 133 12.05 -5.69 -7.37
C GLU A 133 11.67 -4.93 -6.08
N GLY A 134 11.20 -5.59 -5.05
CA GLY A 134 10.91 -4.97 -3.75
C GLY A 134 12.16 -4.38 -3.08
N ASP A 135 13.34 -4.90 -3.41
CA ASP A 135 14.64 -4.40 -2.95
C ASP A 135 14.97 -2.97 -3.43
N LYS A 136 14.23 -2.46 -4.40
CA LYS A 136 14.33 -1.09 -4.92
C LYS A 136 13.41 -0.09 -4.19
N SER A 137 12.46 -0.59 -3.41
CA SER A 137 11.50 0.22 -2.65
C SER A 137 11.93 0.39 -1.21
N SER A 138 12.13 1.65 -0.78
CA SER A 138 12.41 1.96 0.62
C SER A 138 11.36 1.42 1.59
N VAL A 139 10.07 1.44 1.20
CA VAL A 139 8.95 0.93 2.01
C VAL A 139 9.03 -0.58 2.15
N VAL A 140 9.17 -1.31 1.05
CA VAL A 140 9.24 -2.78 1.06
C VAL A 140 10.45 -3.26 1.87
N VAL A 141 11.60 -2.61 1.71
CA VAL A 141 12.82 -2.92 2.47
C VAL A 141 12.64 -2.63 3.96
N GLU A 142 11.91 -1.57 4.34
CA GLU A 142 11.57 -1.31 5.75
C GLU A 142 10.63 -2.38 6.30
N HIS A 143 9.57 -2.76 5.58
CA HIS A 143 8.68 -3.86 5.97
C HIS A 143 9.46 -5.18 6.16
N CYS A 144 10.43 -5.44 5.27
CA CYS A 144 11.32 -6.60 5.42
C CYS A 144 12.08 -6.53 6.75
N GLY A 145 12.64 -5.38 7.10
CA GLY A 145 13.30 -5.18 8.39
C GLY A 145 12.36 -5.42 9.58
N ASP A 146 11.14 -4.90 9.53
CA ASP A 146 10.14 -5.07 10.60
C ASP A 146 9.77 -6.54 10.79
N ILE A 147 9.52 -7.26 9.69
CA ILE A 147 9.19 -8.68 9.70
C ILE A 147 10.35 -9.51 10.24
N TYR A 148 11.58 -9.22 9.82
CA TYR A 148 12.79 -9.92 10.32
C TYR A 148 13.00 -9.65 11.82
N TYR A 149 12.78 -8.43 12.28
CA TYR A 149 12.87 -8.09 13.70
C TYR A 149 11.88 -8.91 14.55
N MET A 150 10.62 -8.96 14.14
CA MET A 150 9.58 -9.71 14.86
C MET A 150 9.77 -11.23 14.72
N SER A 151 10.49 -11.68 13.71
CA SER A 151 10.94 -13.07 13.56
C SER A 151 12.18 -13.42 14.42
N GLY A 152 12.75 -12.46 15.17
CA GLY A 152 13.89 -12.65 16.05
C GLY A 152 15.25 -12.39 15.41
N GLU A 153 15.34 -12.05 14.12
CA GLU A 153 16.60 -11.80 13.40
C GLU A 153 16.97 -10.30 13.42
N LYS A 154 17.28 -9.78 14.60
CA LYS A 154 17.44 -8.35 14.87
C LYS A 154 18.62 -7.70 14.11
N GLU A 155 19.70 -8.41 13.90
CA GLU A 155 20.88 -7.92 13.16
C GLU A 155 20.50 -7.68 11.69
N LYS A 156 19.85 -8.65 11.05
CA LYS A 156 19.36 -8.50 9.67
C LYS A 156 18.30 -7.40 9.54
N ALA A 157 17.43 -7.29 10.52
CA ALA A 157 16.44 -6.19 10.56
C ALA A 157 17.13 -4.84 10.51
N LEU A 158 18.19 -4.65 11.29
CA LEU A 158 18.98 -3.42 11.29
C LEU A 158 19.66 -3.15 9.93
N GLU A 159 20.13 -4.19 9.24
CA GLU A 159 20.69 -4.08 7.88
C GLU A 159 19.63 -3.59 6.89
N TYR A 160 18.44 -4.19 6.89
CA TYR A 160 17.33 -3.77 6.04
C TYR A 160 16.87 -2.35 6.34
N TRP A 161 16.71 -1.94 7.59
CA TRP A 161 16.36 -0.57 7.93
C TRP A 161 17.38 0.46 7.43
N ARG A 162 18.69 0.16 7.51
CA ARG A 162 19.73 1.02 6.95
C ARG A 162 19.68 1.08 5.43
N GLN A 163 19.39 -0.05 4.77
CA GLN A 163 19.16 -0.07 3.33
C GLN A 163 17.93 0.75 2.94
N ALA A 164 16.83 0.63 3.68
CA ALA A 164 15.63 1.44 3.48
C ALA A 164 15.92 2.94 3.64
N GLU A 165 16.68 3.34 4.67
CA GLU A 165 17.08 4.74 4.86
C GLU A 165 17.94 5.25 3.68
N LYS A 166 18.85 4.44 3.18
CA LYS A 166 19.67 4.80 2.00
C LYS A 166 18.79 5.02 0.77
N LEU A 167 17.89 4.09 0.47
CA LEU A 167 16.94 4.21 -0.66
C LEU A 167 16.04 5.45 -0.52
N ALA A 168 15.56 5.74 0.70
CA ALA A 168 14.71 6.91 0.96
C ALA A 168 15.42 8.25 0.75
N ASN A 169 16.76 8.28 0.80
CA ASN A 169 17.57 9.48 0.55
C ASN A 169 17.99 9.60 -0.94
N GLU A 170 17.74 8.60 -1.76
CA GLU A 170 17.95 8.68 -3.21
C GLU A 170 16.80 9.47 -3.87
N PRO A 171 17.04 10.11 -5.03
CA PRO A 171 15.95 10.73 -5.78
C PRO A 171 14.83 9.72 -6.05
N PRO A 172 13.55 10.10 -5.87
CA PRO A 172 12.44 9.19 -6.12
C PRO A 172 12.48 8.69 -7.56
N GLN A 173 12.19 7.42 -7.75
CA GLN A 173 12.05 6.85 -9.09
C GLN A 173 10.85 7.50 -9.80
N GLU A 174 10.89 7.53 -11.14
CA GLU A 174 9.80 8.09 -11.94
C GLU A 174 8.46 7.43 -11.57
N GLY A 175 7.49 8.24 -11.13
CA GLY A 175 6.17 7.78 -10.69
C GLY A 175 6.06 7.36 -9.22
N SER A 176 7.13 7.45 -8.43
CA SER A 176 7.07 7.21 -6.98
C SER A 176 7.03 8.53 -6.21
N GLU A 177 6.18 8.59 -5.17
CA GLU A 177 6.16 9.72 -4.25
C GLU A 177 7.31 9.61 -3.23
N PRO A 178 7.90 10.77 -2.80
CA PRO A 178 8.87 10.76 -1.72
C PRO A 178 8.18 10.34 -0.41
N ARG A 179 8.93 9.68 0.46
CA ARG A 179 8.42 9.25 1.77
C ARG A 179 8.09 10.43 2.67
N ASP A 180 7.03 10.28 3.44
CA ASP A 180 6.60 11.25 4.47
C ASP A 180 7.71 11.46 5.53
N GLU A 181 7.84 12.70 6.00
CA GLU A 181 8.85 13.06 7.02
C GLU A 181 8.63 12.29 8.34
N LYS A 182 7.38 12.01 8.71
CA LYS A 182 7.04 11.24 9.91
C LYS A 182 7.53 9.80 9.80
N GLU A 183 7.31 9.16 8.65
CA GLU A 183 7.78 7.81 8.37
C GLU A 183 9.31 7.73 8.42
N LEU A 184 10.00 8.71 7.80
CA LEU A 184 11.45 8.78 7.83
C LEU A 184 12.01 8.99 9.25
N LYS A 185 11.32 9.75 10.09
CA LYS A 185 11.69 9.91 11.50
C LYS A 185 11.55 8.60 12.27
N LEU A 186 10.49 7.83 11.98
CA LEU A 186 10.26 6.54 12.59
C LEU A 186 11.32 5.52 12.18
N LEU A 187 11.66 5.44 10.89
CA LEU A 187 12.73 4.58 10.38
C LEU A 187 14.08 4.90 11.04
N LYS A 188 14.46 6.18 11.13
CA LYS A 188 15.67 6.64 11.84
C LYS A 188 15.65 6.24 13.32
N LYS A 189 14.50 6.32 13.98
CA LYS A 189 14.33 5.88 15.36
C LYS A 189 14.53 4.36 15.51
N LYS A 190 13.96 3.54 14.60
CA LYS A 190 14.18 2.09 14.55
C LYS A 190 15.68 1.76 14.49
N ILE A 191 16.41 2.44 13.59
CA ILE A 191 17.86 2.27 13.41
C ILE A 191 18.65 2.66 14.66
N ALA A 192 18.38 3.86 15.20
CA ALA A 192 19.12 4.40 16.35
C ALA A 192 18.94 3.56 17.62
N GLN A 193 17.72 3.09 17.85
CA GLN A 193 17.39 2.30 19.04
C GLN A 193 17.47 0.78 18.80
N LYS A 194 17.78 0.35 17.58
CA LYS A 194 17.84 -1.06 17.16
C LYS A 194 16.58 -1.82 17.59
N LYS A 195 15.41 -1.20 17.43
CA LYS A 195 14.13 -1.71 17.91
C LYS A 195 13.00 -1.34 16.96
N TYR A 196 12.08 -2.29 16.75
CA TYR A 196 10.81 -2.04 16.07
C TYR A 196 9.93 -1.08 16.89
N PHE A 197 9.29 -0.19 16.20
CA PHE A 197 8.22 0.68 16.72
C PHE A 197 7.08 0.64 15.71
N ALA A 198 5.86 0.35 16.20
CA ALA A 198 4.66 0.46 15.38
C ALA A 198 4.39 1.92 15.01
N GLU A 199 3.79 2.13 13.86
CA GLU A 199 3.29 3.41 13.40
C GLU A 199 2.09 3.90 14.23
#